data_4a19dfe6fa2d6ed98e7849f8d924bc47
#
_entry.id   4a19dfe6fa2d6ed98e7849f8d924bc47
#
_cell.length_a   1.000
_cell.length_b   1.000
_cell.length_c   1.000
_cell.angle_alpha   90.00
_cell.angle_beta   90.00
_cell.angle_gamma   90.00
#
_symmetry.space_group_name_H-M   'P 1'
#
loop_
_entity.id
_entity.type
_entity.pdbx_description
1 polymer ?
#
loop_
_entity_poly.entity_id
_entity_poly.type
_entity_poly.pdbx_seq_one_letter_code
_entity_poly.pdbx_strand_id
1 'polypeptide(L)'
;MFKMEIIIDKDILEKDGYNFQYTLDLLEDNFKRAGFGREFLDGGHMIFAGTNSPKDFSYMGIMYSRLVDQQWFKNCLMIFRLFCFRLSDLKYLRIISR
;
A
#
# COMPACT_ATOMS: atom_id res chain seq x y z
N MET A 1 10.09 4.59 -12.15
CA MET A 1 8.73 4.14 -11.81
C MET A 1 8.58 4.02 -10.31
N PHE A 2 7.56 4.64 -9.77
CA PHE A 2 7.26 4.50 -8.35
C PHE A 2 6.49 3.23 -8.09
N LYS A 3 6.80 2.60 -6.96
CA LYS A 3 6.06 1.46 -6.44
C LYS A 3 5.73 1.69 -4.98
N MET A 4 4.69 1.03 -4.53
CA MET A 4 4.20 1.16 -3.18
C MET A 4 4.09 -0.22 -2.57
N GLU A 5 4.70 -0.40 -1.42
CA GLU A 5 4.65 -1.67 -0.69
C GLU A 5 3.85 -1.49 0.57
N ILE A 6 2.92 -2.42 0.80
CA ILE A 6 2.07 -2.45 1.99
C ILE A 6 2.13 -3.84 2.59
N ILE A 7 2.39 -3.91 3.88
CA ILE A 7 2.30 -5.16 4.63
C ILE A 7 1.35 -4.95 5.79
N ILE A 8 0.30 -5.77 5.86
CA ILE A 8 -0.66 -5.74 6.95
C ILE A 8 -0.62 -7.06 7.72
N ASP A 9 -0.96 -6.96 9.01
CA ASP A 9 -1.01 -8.11 9.90
C ASP A 9 -2.43 -8.71 9.85
N LYS A 10 -2.53 -9.90 9.27
CA LYS A 10 -3.80 -10.61 9.12
C LYS A 10 -4.45 -10.89 10.47
N ASP A 11 -3.67 -11.34 11.44
CA ASP A 11 -4.21 -11.74 12.73
C ASP A 11 -4.81 -10.55 13.48
N ILE A 12 -4.14 -9.41 13.44
CA ILE A 12 -4.66 -8.19 14.07
C ILE A 12 -5.94 -7.74 13.36
N LEU A 13 -5.95 -7.77 12.04
CA LEU A 13 -7.11 -7.37 11.25
C LEU A 13 -8.33 -8.23 11.59
N GLU A 14 -8.15 -9.55 11.63
CA GLU A 14 -9.22 -10.48 11.93
C GLU A 14 -9.68 -10.38 13.38
N LYS A 15 -8.75 -10.17 14.30
CA LYS A 15 -9.06 -9.95 15.69
C LYS A 15 -9.93 -8.71 15.90
N ASP A 16 -9.73 -7.69 15.08
CA ASP A 16 -10.50 -6.47 15.11
C ASP A 16 -11.88 -6.62 14.43
N GLY A 17 -12.19 -7.81 13.92
CA GLY A 17 -13.51 -8.11 13.35
C GLY A 17 -13.62 -7.91 11.85
N TYR A 18 -12.53 -7.71 11.13
CA TYR A 18 -12.55 -7.49 9.69
C TYR A 18 -12.23 -8.77 8.93
N ASN A 19 -12.85 -8.92 7.76
CA ASN A 19 -12.57 -10.04 6.87
C ASN A 19 -11.30 -9.72 6.07
N PHE A 20 -10.30 -10.61 6.16
CA PHE A 20 -9.01 -10.39 5.51
C PHE A 20 -9.13 -10.28 4.00
N GLN A 21 -9.80 -11.24 3.36
CA GLN A 21 -9.90 -11.22 1.89
C GLN A 21 -10.68 -10.02 1.39
N TYR A 22 -11.77 -9.68 2.06
CA TYR A 22 -12.55 -8.49 1.71
C TYR A 22 -11.69 -7.23 1.80
N THR A 23 -10.86 -7.13 2.84
CA THR A 23 -9.98 -5.98 3.05
C THR A 23 -8.93 -5.88 1.94
N LEU A 24 -8.33 -7.01 1.56
CA LEU A 24 -7.37 -7.03 0.44
C LEU A 24 -8.03 -6.57 -0.85
N ASP A 25 -9.23 -7.07 -1.13
CA ASP A 25 -9.97 -6.71 -2.34
C ASP A 25 -10.32 -5.22 -2.34
N LEU A 26 -10.70 -4.67 -1.19
CA LEU A 26 -11.01 -3.26 -1.05
C LEU A 26 -9.78 -2.39 -1.32
N LEU A 27 -8.64 -2.75 -0.76
CA LEU A 27 -7.39 -2.01 -0.98
C LEU A 27 -6.99 -2.08 -2.45
N GLU A 28 -7.03 -3.25 -3.05
CA GLU A 28 -6.70 -3.41 -4.46
C GLU A 28 -7.61 -2.56 -5.35
N ASP A 29 -8.90 -2.56 -5.08
CA ASP A 29 -9.86 -1.80 -5.86
C ASP A 29 -9.60 -0.29 -5.76
N ASN A 30 -9.33 0.19 -4.55
CA ASN A 30 -9.02 1.60 -4.34
C ASN A 30 -7.76 2.04 -5.08
N PHE A 31 -6.70 1.24 -5.03
CA PHE A 31 -5.46 1.57 -5.73
C PHE A 31 -5.63 1.47 -7.23
N LYS A 32 -6.39 0.49 -7.71
CA LYS A 32 -6.67 0.34 -9.13
C LYS A 32 -7.42 1.54 -9.69
N ARG A 33 -8.38 2.07 -8.94
CA ARG A 33 -9.11 3.28 -9.35
C ARG A 33 -8.19 4.49 -9.48
N ALA A 34 -7.13 4.55 -8.69
CA ALA A 34 -6.12 5.60 -8.78
C ALA A 34 -5.10 5.35 -9.90
N GLY A 35 -5.22 4.23 -10.61
CA GLY A 35 -4.34 3.88 -11.70
C GLY A 35 -3.17 2.98 -11.30
N PHE A 36 -3.14 2.49 -10.07
CA PHE A 36 -2.03 1.68 -9.55
C PHE A 36 -2.40 0.20 -9.55
N GLY A 37 -1.76 -0.56 -10.45
CA GLY A 37 -2.02 -1.99 -10.55
C GLY A 37 -1.22 -2.80 -9.54
N ARG A 38 -1.83 -3.87 -9.03
CA ARG A 38 -1.14 -4.78 -8.13
C ARG A 38 -0.14 -5.64 -8.91
N GLU A 39 1.11 -5.65 -8.47
CA GLU A 39 2.16 -6.51 -9.04
C GLU A 39 2.43 -7.74 -8.20
N PHE A 40 2.15 -7.69 -6.90
CA PHE A 40 2.49 -8.76 -5.99
C PHE A 40 1.46 -8.84 -4.88
N LEU A 41 1.10 -10.06 -4.52
CA LEU A 41 0.25 -10.35 -3.37
C LEU A 41 0.67 -11.69 -2.78
N ASP A 42 1.03 -11.67 -1.51
CA ASP A 42 1.30 -12.90 -0.75
C ASP A 42 0.92 -12.66 0.71
N GLY A 43 -0.19 -13.27 1.13
CA GLY A 43 -0.73 -13.00 2.44
C GLY A 43 -1.10 -11.53 2.56
N GLY A 44 -0.60 -10.85 3.58
CA GLY A 44 -0.83 -9.42 3.78
C GLY A 44 0.18 -8.52 3.09
N HIS A 45 1.08 -9.07 2.28
CA HIS A 45 2.13 -8.31 1.60
C HIS A 45 1.71 -8.00 0.17
N MET A 46 1.60 -6.72 -0.15
CA MET A 46 1.16 -6.25 -1.47
C MET A 46 2.15 -5.23 -2.02
N ILE A 47 2.34 -5.27 -3.35
CA ILE A 47 3.11 -4.25 -4.06
C ILE A 47 2.24 -3.74 -5.21
N PHE A 48 2.13 -2.42 -5.31
CA PHE A 48 1.39 -1.74 -6.36
C PHE A 48 2.36 -0.92 -7.20
N ALA A 49 2.17 -0.94 -8.51
CA ALA A 49 3.00 -0.20 -9.46
C ALA A 49 2.35 1.13 -9.80
N GLY A 50 3.18 2.15 -9.95
CA GLY A 50 2.74 3.44 -10.45
C GLY A 50 2.44 3.43 -11.95
N THR A 51 2.06 4.58 -12.46
CA THR A 51 1.61 4.76 -13.85
C THR A 51 2.71 5.34 -14.75
N ASN A 52 3.90 5.57 -14.23
CA ASN A 52 4.98 6.33 -14.85
C ASN A 52 4.66 7.83 -15.01
N SER A 53 3.65 8.30 -14.34
CA SER A 53 3.32 9.73 -14.31
C SER A 53 4.17 10.44 -13.26
N PRO A 54 4.58 11.70 -13.52
CA PRO A 54 5.25 12.49 -12.48
C PRO A 54 4.37 12.77 -11.27
N LYS A 55 3.07 12.51 -11.36
CA LYS A 55 2.12 12.71 -10.25
C LYS A 55 1.97 11.49 -9.35
N ASP A 56 2.60 10.36 -9.69
CA ASP A 56 2.44 9.12 -8.94
C ASP A 56 2.79 9.29 -7.47
N PHE A 57 3.91 9.93 -7.17
CA PHE A 57 4.34 10.12 -5.80
C PHE A 57 3.30 10.88 -4.98
N SER A 58 2.75 11.95 -5.56
CA SER A 58 1.72 12.76 -4.89
C SER A 58 0.45 11.96 -4.64
N TYR A 59 0.00 11.21 -5.63
CA TYR A 59 -1.21 10.39 -5.48
C TYR A 59 -1.03 9.26 -4.47
N MET A 60 0.13 8.63 -4.49
CA MET A 60 0.44 7.60 -3.49
C MET A 60 0.45 8.18 -2.08
N GLY A 61 1.00 9.38 -1.92
CA GLY A 61 0.98 10.09 -0.64
C GLY A 61 -0.43 10.42 -0.15
N ILE A 62 -1.30 10.84 -1.07
CA ILE A 62 -2.70 11.13 -0.74
C ILE A 62 -3.41 9.85 -0.28
N MET A 63 -3.21 8.74 -0.99
CA MET A 63 -3.82 7.48 -0.63
C MET A 63 -3.32 6.98 0.72
N TYR A 64 -2.02 7.12 0.97
CA TYR A 64 -1.45 6.81 2.29
C TYR A 64 -2.15 7.62 3.38
N SER A 65 -2.26 8.94 3.19
CA SER A 65 -2.87 9.82 4.19
C SER A 65 -4.32 9.43 4.50
N ARG A 66 -5.09 9.08 3.46
CA ARG A 66 -6.47 8.64 3.64
C ARG A 66 -6.58 7.33 4.40
N LEU A 67 -5.67 6.40 4.11
CA LEU A 67 -5.70 5.09 4.76
C LEU A 67 -5.31 5.19 6.23
N VAL A 68 -4.27 5.97 6.56
CA VAL A 68 -3.83 6.08 7.95
C VAL A 68 -4.79 6.89 8.82
N ASP A 69 -5.74 7.60 8.22
CA ASP A 69 -6.84 8.20 8.97
C ASP A 69 -7.83 7.15 9.46
N GLN A 70 -7.80 5.94 8.88
CA GLN A 70 -8.66 4.84 9.30
C GLN A 70 -7.98 4.08 10.44
N GLN A 71 -8.60 4.05 11.61
CA GLN A 71 -8.00 3.40 12.76
C GLN A 71 -7.76 1.90 12.52
N TRP A 72 -8.68 1.24 11.83
CA TRP A 72 -8.55 -0.18 11.53
C TRP A 72 -7.29 -0.47 10.70
N PHE A 73 -6.98 0.41 9.76
CA PHE A 73 -5.80 0.25 8.91
C PHE A 73 -4.52 0.48 9.71
N LYS A 74 -4.49 1.55 10.51
CA LYS A 74 -3.34 1.81 11.38
C LYS A 74 -3.05 0.65 12.31
N ASN A 75 -4.09 0.03 12.86
CA ASN A 75 -3.90 -1.07 13.81
C ASN A 75 -3.21 -2.28 13.18
N CYS A 76 -3.52 -2.59 11.94
CA CYS A 76 -2.96 -3.76 11.26
C CYS A 76 -1.77 -3.45 10.36
N LEU A 77 -1.46 -2.18 10.12
CA LEU A 77 -0.38 -1.80 9.23
C LEU A 77 0.97 -2.10 9.84
N MET A 78 1.78 -2.87 9.13
CA MET A 78 3.15 -3.19 9.54
C MET A 78 4.16 -2.31 8.80
N ILE A 79 4.04 -2.22 7.48
CA ILE A 79 4.94 -1.43 6.64
C ILE A 79 4.14 -0.76 5.55
N PHE A 80 4.45 0.51 5.32
CA PHE A 80 4.02 1.24 4.14
C PHE A 80 5.22 2.02 3.64
N ARG A 81 5.67 1.74 2.41
CA ARG A 81 6.80 2.48 1.86
C ARG A 81 6.64 2.70 0.37
N LEU A 82 7.17 3.83 -0.07
CA LEU A 82 7.25 4.21 -1.47
C LEU A 82 8.70 4.06 -1.92
N PHE A 83 8.90 3.54 -3.12
CA PHE A 83 10.22 3.45 -3.69
C PHE A 83 10.17 3.70 -5.18
N CYS A 84 11.29 4.15 -5.73
CA CYS A 84 11.41 4.48 -7.14
C CYS A 84 12.51 3.64 -7.75
N PHE A 85 12.17 2.87 -8.78
CA PHE A 85 13.14 2.12 -9.57
C PHE A 85 13.63 2.97 -10.73
N ARG A 86 14.95 3.08 -10.87
CA ARG A 86 15.60 3.63 -12.04
C ARG A 86 16.66 2.64 -12.48
N LEU A 87 17.21 2.85 -13.68
CA LEU A 87 18.18 1.93 -14.27
C LEU A 87 19.36 1.60 -13.35
N SER A 88 19.80 2.55 -12.55
CA SER A 88 20.98 2.38 -11.69
C SER A 88 20.73 2.61 -10.21
N ASP A 89 19.52 2.99 -9.83
CA ASP A 89 19.23 3.36 -8.45
C ASP A 89 17.94 2.77 -7.95
N LEU A 90 17.98 2.32 -6.70
CA LEU A 90 16.79 2.01 -5.94
C LEU A 90 16.66 3.07 -4.84
N LYS A 91 15.64 3.90 -4.94
CA LYS A 91 15.33 4.89 -3.90
C LYS A 91 13.99 4.56 -3.30
N TYR A 92 13.91 4.60 -1.99
CA TYR A 92 12.65 4.39 -1.32
C TYR A 92 12.52 5.29 -0.12
N LEU A 93 11.28 5.62 0.22
CA LEU A 93 10.94 6.33 1.43
C LEU A 93 10.11 5.40 2.29
N ARG A 94 10.61 5.16 3.49
CA ARG A 94 9.86 4.40 4.48
C ARG A 94 8.96 5.35 5.22
N ILE A 95 7.66 5.25 4.97
CA ILE A 95 6.71 6.22 5.51
C ILE A 95 6.26 5.81 6.89
N ILE A 96 5.96 4.53 7.09
CA ILE A 96 5.53 4.04 8.39
C ILE A 96 5.92 2.58 8.57
N SER A 97 6.18 2.21 9.80
CA SER A 97 6.35 0.82 10.20
C SER A 97 5.96 0.67 11.65
N ARG A 98 5.52 -0.51 11.97
CA ARG A 98 5.26 -0.91 13.35
C ARG A 98 6.47 -1.56 13.93
#